data_e3a9a228f6dd5e128a0cc598baaa1ae2
#
_entry.id   e3a9a228f6dd5e128a0cc598baaa1ae2
#
_cell.length_a   1.000
_cell.length_b   1.000
_cell.length_c   1.000
_cell.angle_alpha   90.00
_cell.angle_beta   90.00
_cell.angle_gamma   90.00
#
_symmetry.space_group_name_H-M   'P 1'
#
loop_
_entity.id
_entity.type
_entity.pdbx_description
1 polymer ?
#
loop_
_entity_poly.entity_id
_entity_poly.type
_entity_poly.pdbx_seq_one_letter_code
_entity_poly.pdbx_strand_id
1 'polypeptide(L)'
;MRFINIKAEVDPVDYKAFAFPYKGVVFDMDGVLVDTEYLEQRYLEEYAIGSGLDVSDGERMALVGSSGAHFYGAIVRWWDRAGVPLDIAGARASYAAYVKGEYTDNYQSVMNQGVPETLRALKEMGVKVALASSSSKKTIDKVLSDCKIAQLFDVVVSGEEFRQSKPNPEIYLHTLERLGLCADDCCCVEDSVPGITAGKAAGLTVLAKREERFGFSQDSADEIIDQIPDLLRRAEPAGV
;
A
#
# COMPACT_ATOMS: atom_id res chain seq x y z
N MET A 1 31.85 5.52 34.30
CA MET A 1 31.70 5.10 32.89
C MET A 1 30.67 6.02 32.24
N ARG A 2 31.10 7.01 31.44
CA ARG A 2 30.20 7.97 30.77
C ARG A 2 29.76 7.35 29.45
N PHE A 3 28.49 7.02 29.32
CA PHE A 3 27.89 6.65 28.04
C PHE A 3 27.81 7.91 27.16
N ILE A 4 28.62 7.95 26.13
CA ILE A 4 28.56 8.96 25.08
C ILE A 4 27.36 8.60 24.21
N ASN A 5 26.29 9.38 24.34
CA ASN A 5 25.09 9.28 23.52
C ASN A 5 25.42 9.99 22.19
N ILE A 6 25.93 9.25 21.22
CA ILE A 6 26.15 9.76 19.85
C ILE A 6 24.80 9.72 19.14
N LYS A 7 24.00 10.77 19.31
CA LYS A 7 23.06 11.18 18.27
C LYS A 7 23.91 11.81 17.18
N ALA A 8 24.24 11.05 16.15
CA ALA A 8 24.70 11.65 14.91
C ALA A 8 23.51 12.44 14.35
N GLU A 9 23.52 13.76 14.55
CA GLU A 9 22.75 14.68 13.72
C GLU A 9 23.36 14.53 12.31
N VAL A 10 22.72 13.74 11.46
CA VAL A 10 23.02 13.75 10.02
C VAL A 10 22.45 15.08 9.53
N ASP A 11 23.28 15.94 9.00
CA ASP A 11 22.84 17.17 8.35
C ASP A 11 21.71 16.82 7.35
N PRO A 12 20.63 17.59 7.31
CA PRO A 12 19.53 17.32 6.40
C PRO A 12 20.06 17.34 4.96
N VAL A 13 19.81 16.25 4.21
CA VAL A 13 20.21 16.16 2.81
C VAL A 13 19.43 17.23 2.03
N ASP A 14 20.12 18.09 1.31
CA ASP A 14 19.50 19.06 0.39
C ASP A 14 19.20 18.34 -0.94
N TYR A 15 18.02 17.78 -1.05
CA TYR A 15 17.57 17.04 -2.24
C TYR A 15 17.44 17.91 -3.49
N LYS A 16 17.41 19.24 -3.39
CA LYS A 16 17.43 20.14 -4.57
C LYS A 16 18.73 20.05 -5.37
N ALA A 17 19.79 19.55 -4.76
CA ALA A 17 21.06 19.30 -5.41
C ALA A 17 21.13 17.95 -6.16
N PHE A 18 20.03 17.20 -6.16
CA PHE A 18 19.96 15.88 -6.80
C PHE A 18 18.95 15.86 -7.94
N ALA A 19 19.21 15.03 -8.95
CA ALA A 19 18.29 14.69 -10.02
C ALA A 19 17.79 13.27 -9.83
N PHE A 20 16.50 13.06 -10.00
CA PHE A 20 15.90 11.74 -10.01
C PHE A 20 15.70 11.27 -11.47
N PRO A 21 15.92 9.98 -11.80
CA PRO A 21 15.89 9.53 -13.21
C PRO A 21 14.51 9.61 -13.86
N TYR A 22 13.44 9.75 -13.08
CA TYR A 22 12.08 9.87 -13.57
C TYR A 22 11.48 11.23 -13.23
N LYS A 23 10.61 11.74 -14.14
CA LYS A 23 9.86 13.00 -13.93
C LYS A 23 8.64 12.80 -13.05
N GLY A 24 8.15 11.54 -12.91
CA GLY A 24 7.00 11.18 -12.12
C GLY A 24 7.15 9.82 -11.43
N VAL A 25 6.57 9.72 -10.22
CA VAL A 25 6.43 8.45 -9.48
C VAL A 25 4.97 8.25 -9.13
N VAL A 26 4.42 7.11 -9.49
CA VAL A 26 3.05 6.70 -9.15
C VAL A 26 3.12 5.63 -8.05
N PHE A 27 2.61 5.93 -6.88
CA PHE A 27 2.56 4.99 -5.76
C PHE A 27 1.23 4.25 -5.74
N ASP A 28 1.25 2.96 -5.48
CA ASP A 28 0.12 2.28 -4.88
C ASP A 28 0.00 2.68 -3.39
N MET A 29 -1.12 2.33 -2.75
CA MET A 29 -1.39 2.68 -1.35
C MET A 29 -1.20 1.50 -0.41
N ASP A 30 -1.98 0.45 -0.65
CA ASP A 30 -2.07 -0.70 0.23
C ASP A 30 -0.82 -1.58 0.07
N GLY A 31 -0.13 -1.91 1.16
CA GLY A 31 1.18 -2.58 1.12
C GLY A 31 2.36 -1.66 0.78
N VAL A 32 2.16 -0.53 0.10
CA VAL A 32 3.21 0.43 -0.32
C VAL A 32 3.34 1.61 0.62
N LEU A 33 2.30 2.42 0.78
CA LEU A 33 2.32 3.57 1.69
C LEU A 33 1.96 3.16 3.11
N VAL A 34 0.99 2.26 3.25
CA VAL A 34 0.49 1.72 4.52
C VAL A 34 0.42 0.20 4.45
N ASP A 35 0.77 -0.48 5.53
CA ASP A 35 0.68 -1.93 5.64
C ASP A 35 -0.73 -2.34 6.10
N THR A 36 -1.69 -2.24 5.19
CA THR A 36 -3.09 -2.56 5.42
C THR A 36 -3.32 -4.06 5.60
N GLU A 37 -2.52 -4.91 4.95
CA GLU A 37 -2.59 -6.36 5.12
C GLU A 37 -2.27 -6.79 6.57
N TYR A 38 -1.26 -6.16 7.18
CA TYR A 38 -0.98 -6.37 8.61
C TYR A 38 -2.18 -5.97 9.47
N LEU A 39 -2.81 -4.85 9.14
CA LEU A 39 -3.97 -4.35 9.87
C LEU A 39 -5.16 -5.31 9.73
N GLU A 40 -5.46 -5.77 8.53
CA GLU A 40 -6.53 -6.75 8.27
C GLU A 40 -6.30 -8.07 9.01
N GLN A 41 -5.07 -8.58 9.01
CA GLN A 41 -4.72 -9.80 9.76
C GLN A 41 -4.91 -9.63 11.26
N ARG A 42 -4.51 -8.48 11.81
CA ARG A 42 -4.72 -8.18 13.23
C ARG A 42 -6.21 -8.13 13.58
N TYR A 43 -7.03 -7.47 12.78
CA TYR A 43 -8.47 -7.42 13.03
C TYR A 43 -9.15 -8.77 12.90
N LEU A 44 -8.71 -9.58 11.96
CA LEU A 44 -9.24 -10.91 11.80
C LEU A 44 -8.88 -11.82 12.99
N GLU A 45 -7.68 -11.67 13.52
CA GLU A 45 -7.25 -12.34 14.75
C GLU A 45 -8.07 -11.89 15.97
N GLU A 46 -8.16 -10.58 16.19
CA GLU A 46 -8.93 -10.00 17.29
C GLU A 46 -10.41 -10.39 17.19
N TYR A 47 -10.98 -10.38 15.97
CA TYR A 47 -12.35 -10.86 15.72
C TYR A 47 -12.53 -12.34 16.11
N ALA A 48 -11.61 -13.19 15.67
CA ALA A 48 -11.69 -14.63 15.99
C ALA A 48 -11.62 -14.85 17.50
N ILE A 49 -10.64 -14.23 18.18
CA ILE A 49 -10.49 -14.32 19.63
C ILE A 49 -11.71 -13.74 20.36
N GLY A 50 -12.13 -12.53 20.01
CA GLY A 50 -13.27 -11.85 20.65
C GLY A 50 -14.61 -12.55 20.43
N SER A 51 -14.75 -13.30 19.34
CA SER A 51 -15.92 -14.13 19.04
C SER A 51 -15.84 -15.55 19.59
N GLY A 52 -14.74 -15.92 20.27
CA GLY A 52 -14.52 -17.27 20.79
C GLY A 52 -14.35 -18.34 19.70
N LEU A 53 -13.89 -17.95 18.50
CA LEU A 53 -13.67 -18.86 17.38
C LEU A 53 -12.27 -19.48 17.46
N ASP A 54 -12.18 -20.78 17.28
CA ASP A 54 -10.91 -21.49 17.16
C ASP A 54 -10.43 -21.44 15.72
N VAL A 55 -9.50 -20.48 15.45
CA VAL A 55 -8.97 -20.19 14.11
C VAL A 55 -7.46 -20.12 14.19
N SER A 56 -6.80 -20.99 13.45
CA SER A 56 -5.33 -21.03 13.38
C SER A 56 -4.76 -19.88 12.56
N ASP A 57 -3.48 -19.55 12.80
CA ASP A 57 -2.73 -18.56 12.00
C ASP A 57 -2.74 -18.93 10.50
N GLY A 58 -2.58 -20.22 10.18
CA GLY A 58 -2.61 -20.69 8.79
C GLY A 58 -3.94 -20.45 8.09
N GLU A 59 -5.07 -20.59 8.82
CA GLU A 59 -6.39 -20.28 8.25
C GLU A 59 -6.57 -18.79 8.00
N ARG A 60 -6.06 -17.93 8.87
CA ARG A 60 -6.11 -16.47 8.69
C ARG A 60 -5.20 -16.03 7.54
N MET A 61 -3.96 -16.52 7.51
CA MET A 61 -3.00 -16.19 6.46
C MET A 61 -3.47 -16.62 5.06
N ALA A 62 -4.24 -17.71 4.96
CA ALA A 62 -4.82 -18.15 3.69
C ALA A 62 -5.89 -17.19 3.13
N LEU A 63 -6.30 -16.18 3.89
CA LEU A 63 -7.29 -15.18 3.46
C LEU A 63 -6.66 -13.90 2.91
N VAL A 64 -5.35 -13.73 3.03
CA VAL A 64 -4.64 -12.56 2.51
C VAL A 64 -4.85 -12.46 1.00
N GLY A 65 -5.23 -11.27 0.53
CA GLY A 65 -5.51 -11.03 -0.88
C GLY A 65 -6.67 -11.82 -1.46
N SER A 66 -7.48 -12.51 -0.63
CA SER A 66 -8.59 -13.32 -1.10
C SER A 66 -9.80 -12.47 -1.51
N SER A 67 -10.62 -13.03 -2.41
CA SER A 67 -11.89 -12.38 -2.76
C SER A 67 -12.84 -12.32 -1.54
N GLY A 68 -13.71 -11.30 -1.50
CA GLY A 68 -14.70 -11.18 -0.44
C GLY A 68 -15.60 -12.43 -0.27
N ALA A 69 -15.88 -13.16 -1.35
CA ALA A 69 -16.62 -14.42 -1.28
C ALA A 69 -15.82 -15.51 -0.54
N HIS A 70 -14.51 -15.60 -0.77
CA HIS A 70 -13.64 -16.55 -0.08
C HIS A 70 -13.47 -16.16 1.40
N PHE A 71 -13.24 -14.90 1.68
CA PHE A 71 -13.08 -14.33 3.01
C PHE A 71 -14.31 -14.62 3.90
N TYR A 72 -15.49 -14.18 3.47
CA TYR A 72 -16.71 -14.42 4.25
C TYR A 72 -17.13 -15.89 4.29
N GLY A 73 -16.80 -16.67 3.26
CA GLY A 73 -16.96 -18.11 3.27
C GLY A 73 -16.12 -18.82 4.34
N ALA A 74 -14.92 -18.31 4.64
CA ALA A 74 -14.12 -18.82 5.74
C ALA A 74 -14.77 -18.50 7.09
N ILE A 75 -15.24 -17.28 7.29
CA ILE A 75 -15.94 -16.87 8.52
C ILE A 75 -17.18 -17.74 8.75
N VAL A 76 -17.96 -18.03 7.71
CA VAL A 76 -19.09 -18.98 7.80
C VAL A 76 -18.63 -20.34 8.35
N ARG A 77 -17.56 -20.91 7.79
CA ARG A 77 -17.01 -22.21 8.27
C ARG A 77 -16.54 -22.15 9.72
N TRP A 78 -15.96 -21.04 10.15
CA TRP A 78 -15.51 -20.89 11.55
C TRP A 78 -16.67 -20.85 12.52
N TRP A 79 -17.74 -20.13 12.18
CA TRP A 79 -18.95 -20.08 13.00
C TRP A 79 -19.72 -21.42 12.99
N ASP A 80 -19.76 -22.11 11.86
CA ASP A 80 -20.37 -23.46 11.78
C ASP A 80 -19.61 -24.45 12.68
N ARG A 81 -18.28 -24.40 12.67
CA ARG A 81 -17.41 -25.17 13.56
C ARG A 81 -17.67 -24.86 15.05
N ALA A 82 -18.00 -23.62 15.36
CA ALA A 82 -18.37 -23.19 16.72
C ALA A 82 -19.84 -23.53 17.10
N GLY A 83 -20.59 -24.18 16.21
CA GLY A 83 -21.97 -24.59 16.46
C GLY A 83 -23.00 -23.47 16.26
N VAL A 84 -22.63 -22.37 15.63
CA VAL A 84 -23.50 -21.23 15.32
C VAL A 84 -23.55 -21.02 13.81
N PRO A 85 -24.46 -21.65 13.08
CA PRO A 85 -24.50 -21.54 11.63
C PRO A 85 -24.87 -20.11 11.17
N LEU A 86 -24.03 -19.52 10.31
CA LEU A 86 -24.28 -18.25 9.65
C LEU A 86 -24.31 -18.47 8.13
N ASP A 87 -25.07 -17.64 7.43
CA ASP A 87 -24.90 -17.46 6.00
C ASP A 87 -23.85 -16.36 5.70
N ILE A 88 -23.55 -16.14 4.43
CA ILE A 88 -22.58 -15.10 3.99
C ILE A 88 -23.00 -13.70 4.46
N ALA A 89 -24.30 -13.40 4.49
CA ALA A 89 -24.79 -12.10 4.94
C ALA A 89 -24.60 -11.94 6.46
N GLY A 90 -24.87 -12.99 7.23
CA GLY A 90 -24.65 -13.04 8.67
C GLY A 90 -23.16 -12.95 9.04
N ALA A 91 -22.28 -13.66 8.32
CA ALA A 91 -20.83 -13.57 8.49
C ALA A 91 -20.32 -12.15 8.21
N ARG A 92 -20.79 -11.53 7.13
CA ARG A 92 -20.47 -10.14 6.78
C ARG A 92 -20.94 -9.17 7.87
N ALA A 93 -22.17 -9.32 8.35
CA ALA A 93 -22.73 -8.45 9.38
C ALA A 93 -21.97 -8.60 10.72
N SER A 94 -21.64 -9.83 11.11
CA SER A 94 -20.87 -10.13 12.33
C SER A 94 -19.49 -9.48 12.29
N TYR A 95 -18.74 -9.69 11.21
CA TYR A 95 -17.42 -9.10 11.04
C TYR A 95 -17.47 -7.56 10.98
N ALA A 96 -18.42 -7.02 10.20
CA ALA A 96 -18.60 -5.57 10.09
C ALA A 96 -19.00 -4.90 11.42
N ALA A 97 -19.78 -5.57 12.26
CA ALA A 97 -20.15 -5.05 13.57
C ALA A 97 -18.95 -4.99 14.53
N TYR A 98 -18.10 -6.01 14.50
CA TYR A 98 -16.86 -6.07 15.28
C TYR A 98 -15.92 -4.96 14.84
N VAL A 99 -15.62 -4.93 13.55
CA VAL A 99 -14.74 -3.95 12.92
C VAL A 99 -15.23 -2.51 13.14
N LYS A 100 -16.54 -2.22 13.08
CA LYS A 100 -17.07 -0.86 13.35
C LYS A 100 -16.78 -0.35 14.77
N GLY A 101 -16.65 -1.24 15.75
CA GLY A 101 -16.35 -0.87 17.13
C GLY A 101 -14.87 -0.53 17.36
N GLU A 102 -13.98 -1.14 16.59
CA GLU A 102 -12.53 -1.11 16.79
C GLU A 102 -11.78 -0.21 15.79
N TYR A 103 -12.39 0.10 14.62
CA TYR A 103 -11.76 0.92 13.59
C TYR A 103 -11.80 2.43 13.91
N THR A 104 -11.12 2.82 14.95
CA THR A 104 -10.62 4.20 15.06
C THR A 104 -9.27 4.32 14.37
N ASP A 105 -9.16 3.74 13.17
CA ASP A 105 -7.89 3.58 12.49
C ASP A 105 -7.19 4.90 12.29
N ASN A 106 -6.12 5.03 12.99
CA ASN A 106 -5.07 5.95 12.65
C ASN A 106 -4.09 5.19 11.73
N TYR A 107 -4.28 5.27 10.42
CA TYR A 107 -3.38 4.64 9.44
C TYR A 107 -1.91 5.06 9.59
N GLN A 108 -1.64 6.13 10.33
CA GLN A 108 -0.29 6.52 10.70
C GLN A 108 0.46 5.42 11.47
N SER A 109 -0.24 4.58 12.23
CA SER A 109 0.38 3.48 13.01
C SER A 109 0.89 2.33 12.15
N VAL A 110 0.38 2.21 10.93
CA VAL A 110 0.77 1.19 9.94
C VAL A 110 1.38 1.80 8.69
N MET A 111 1.72 3.08 8.73
CA MET A 111 2.43 3.74 7.63
C MET A 111 3.84 3.16 7.50
N ASN A 112 4.22 2.78 6.29
CA ASN A 112 5.55 2.27 6.02
C ASN A 112 6.62 3.32 6.32
N GLN A 113 7.74 2.84 6.89
CA GLN A 113 8.81 3.71 7.33
C GLN A 113 9.38 4.54 6.19
N GLY A 114 9.60 5.83 6.45
CA GLY A 114 10.25 6.76 5.53
C GLY A 114 9.36 7.27 4.38
N VAL A 115 8.06 6.92 4.36
CA VAL A 115 7.13 7.40 3.33
C VAL A 115 7.07 8.93 3.26
N PRO A 116 6.80 9.68 4.35
CA PRO A 116 6.71 11.13 4.26
C PRO A 116 8.02 11.80 3.82
N GLU A 117 9.16 11.27 4.28
CA GLU A 117 10.49 11.77 3.96
C GLU A 117 10.79 11.57 2.47
N THR A 118 10.50 10.37 1.95
CA THR A 118 10.71 10.04 0.54
C THR A 118 9.84 10.90 -0.37
N LEU A 119 8.55 11.07 -0.03
CA LEU A 119 7.66 11.92 -0.81
C LEU A 119 8.13 13.38 -0.85
N ARG A 120 8.59 13.92 0.30
CA ARG A 120 9.15 15.28 0.35
C ARG A 120 10.41 15.40 -0.49
N ALA A 121 11.33 14.44 -0.39
CA ALA A 121 12.55 14.43 -1.17
C ALA A 121 12.28 14.43 -2.68
N LEU A 122 11.34 13.61 -3.15
CA LEU A 122 10.92 13.60 -4.55
C LEU A 122 10.36 14.98 -4.98
N LYS A 123 9.52 15.59 -4.15
CA LYS A 123 8.99 16.94 -4.42
C LYS A 123 10.10 17.99 -4.47
N GLU A 124 11.08 17.94 -3.58
CA GLU A 124 12.23 18.85 -3.58
C GLU A 124 13.11 18.70 -4.84
N MET A 125 13.23 17.49 -5.38
CA MET A 125 13.87 17.21 -6.69
C MET A 125 13.02 17.60 -7.89
N GLY A 126 11.80 18.14 -7.68
CA GLY A 126 10.89 18.54 -8.76
C GLY A 126 10.13 17.38 -9.44
N VAL A 127 10.13 16.21 -8.82
CA VAL A 127 9.42 15.04 -9.32
C VAL A 127 7.93 15.16 -9.01
N LYS A 128 7.07 14.86 -9.98
CA LYS A 128 5.62 14.76 -9.78
C LYS A 128 5.29 13.45 -9.04
N VAL A 129 4.42 13.53 -8.06
CA VAL A 129 4.04 12.39 -7.22
C VAL A 129 2.55 12.12 -7.37
N ALA A 130 2.18 10.88 -7.68
CA ALA A 130 0.79 10.47 -7.78
C ALA A 130 0.49 9.22 -6.94
N LEU A 131 -0.78 9.07 -6.61
CA LEU A 131 -1.35 7.88 -5.99
C LEU A 131 -2.34 7.22 -6.95
N ALA A 132 -2.24 5.90 -7.11
CA ALA A 132 -3.16 5.07 -7.90
C ALA A 132 -3.53 3.82 -7.10
N SER A 133 -4.64 3.86 -6.36
CA SER A 133 -5.06 2.76 -5.48
C SER A 133 -6.40 2.16 -5.93
N SER A 134 -6.53 0.84 -5.78
CA SER A 134 -7.81 0.12 -5.99
C SER A 134 -8.85 0.43 -4.91
N SER A 135 -8.47 1.07 -3.83
CA SER A 135 -9.33 1.42 -2.71
C SER A 135 -10.33 2.53 -3.06
N SER A 136 -11.42 2.61 -2.28
CA SER A 136 -12.43 3.66 -2.43
C SER A 136 -11.84 5.04 -2.17
N LYS A 137 -12.39 6.06 -2.82
CA LYS A 137 -11.99 7.46 -2.60
C LYS A 137 -12.06 7.83 -1.12
N LYS A 138 -13.08 7.37 -0.41
CA LYS A 138 -13.25 7.61 1.03
C LYS A 138 -12.10 7.00 1.85
N THR A 139 -11.69 5.77 1.52
CA THR A 139 -10.57 5.10 2.19
C THR A 139 -9.26 5.83 1.91
N ILE A 140 -9.01 6.17 0.65
CA ILE A 140 -7.83 6.94 0.24
C ILE A 140 -7.73 8.26 1.00
N ASP A 141 -8.81 9.05 1.03
CA ASP A 141 -8.83 10.35 1.72
C ASP A 141 -8.54 10.19 3.22
N LYS A 142 -9.07 9.13 3.85
CA LYS A 142 -8.80 8.84 5.25
C LYS A 142 -7.33 8.47 5.47
N VAL A 143 -6.76 7.57 4.67
CA VAL A 143 -5.34 7.19 4.76
C VAL A 143 -4.43 8.41 4.61
N LEU A 144 -4.63 9.20 3.56
CA LEU A 144 -3.83 10.38 3.29
C LEU A 144 -3.92 11.44 4.40
N SER A 145 -5.11 11.59 4.98
CA SER A 145 -5.36 12.50 6.10
C SER A 145 -4.69 12.03 7.38
N ASP A 146 -4.89 10.76 7.77
CA ASP A 146 -4.33 10.17 8.98
C ASP A 146 -2.79 10.19 8.94
N CYS A 147 -2.21 9.86 7.79
CA CYS A 147 -0.76 9.87 7.54
C CYS A 147 -0.20 11.30 7.34
N LYS A 148 -1.04 12.32 7.18
CA LYS A 148 -0.66 13.72 6.94
C LYS A 148 0.23 13.90 5.69
N ILE A 149 -0.08 13.18 4.62
CA ILE A 149 0.70 13.18 3.37
C ILE A 149 -0.10 13.65 2.14
N ALA A 150 -1.38 13.99 2.30
CA ALA A 150 -2.25 14.37 1.18
C ALA A 150 -1.66 15.49 0.30
N GLN A 151 -1.05 16.50 0.91
CA GLN A 151 -0.45 17.65 0.22
C GLN A 151 0.82 17.33 -0.58
N LEU A 152 1.34 16.10 -0.46
CA LEU A 152 2.54 15.67 -1.18
C LEU A 152 2.22 15.05 -2.54
N PHE A 153 0.94 14.78 -2.82
CA PHE A 153 0.49 14.22 -4.09
C PHE A 153 -0.04 15.30 -5.04
N ASP A 154 0.44 15.27 -6.28
CA ASP A 154 -0.06 16.12 -7.37
C ASP A 154 -1.35 15.56 -7.98
N VAL A 155 -1.47 14.23 -8.00
CA VAL A 155 -2.63 13.49 -8.53
C VAL A 155 -2.98 12.34 -7.60
N VAL A 156 -4.27 12.16 -7.36
CA VAL A 156 -4.82 11.00 -6.63
C VAL A 156 -5.93 10.39 -7.47
N VAL A 157 -5.84 9.07 -7.72
CA VAL A 157 -6.79 8.29 -8.52
C VAL A 157 -7.29 7.11 -7.71
N SER A 158 -8.61 6.95 -7.67
CA SER A 158 -9.30 5.82 -7.03
C SER A 158 -9.73 4.79 -8.05
N GLY A 159 -9.59 3.52 -7.72
CA GLY A 159 -10.09 2.41 -8.54
C GLY A 159 -11.61 2.41 -8.73
N GLU A 160 -12.38 3.15 -7.88
CA GLU A 160 -13.82 3.32 -8.06
C GLU A 160 -14.19 4.05 -9.37
N GLU A 161 -13.24 4.75 -9.98
CA GLU A 161 -13.45 5.46 -11.25
C GLU A 161 -13.48 4.51 -12.45
N PHE A 162 -13.12 3.23 -12.28
CA PHE A 162 -12.94 2.25 -13.36
C PHE A 162 -13.84 1.04 -13.19
N ARG A 163 -14.19 0.41 -14.32
CA ARG A 163 -15.00 -0.83 -14.33
C ARG A 163 -14.17 -2.06 -13.92
N GLN A 164 -12.90 -2.03 -14.22
CA GLN A 164 -11.96 -3.12 -13.95
C GLN A 164 -10.83 -2.62 -13.06
N SER A 165 -10.56 -3.37 -12.01
CA SER A 165 -9.44 -3.16 -11.12
C SER A 165 -8.14 -3.69 -11.74
N LYS A 166 -6.99 -3.41 -11.13
CA LYS A 166 -5.72 -4.08 -11.42
C LYS A 166 -5.96 -5.60 -11.50
N PRO A 167 -5.44 -6.33 -12.48
CA PRO A 167 -4.29 -5.99 -13.35
C PRO A 167 -4.62 -5.19 -14.62
N ASN A 168 -5.82 -4.63 -14.78
CA ASN A 168 -6.11 -3.72 -15.89
C ASN A 168 -5.25 -2.46 -15.73
N PRO A 169 -4.52 -2.01 -16.79
CA PRO A 169 -3.62 -0.86 -16.70
C PRO A 169 -4.33 0.50 -16.67
N GLU A 170 -5.64 0.54 -16.83
CA GLU A 170 -6.42 1.78 -17.05
C GLU A 170 -6.16 2.82 -15.94
N ILE A 171 -6.05 2.39 -14.69
CA ILE A 171 -5.78 3.28 -13.56
C ILE A 171 -4.42 4.00 -13.70
N TYR A 172 -3.38 3.29 -14.16
CA TYR A 172 -2.05 3.88 -14.39
C TYR A 172 -2.04 4.79 -15.61
N LEU A 173 -2.65 4.36 -16.73
CA LEU A 173 -2.76 5.18 -17.95
C LEU A 173 -3.49 6.49 -17.67
N HIS A 174 -4.59 6.44 -16.91
CA HIS A 174 -5.33 7.63 -16.50
C HIS A 174 -4.51 8.53 -15.56
N THR A 175 -3.74 7.92 -14.63
CA THR A 175 -2.86 8.68 -13.74
C THR A 175 -1.77 9.41 -14.52
N LEU A 176 -1.16 8.77 -15.53
CA LEU A 176 -0.16 9.39 -16.40
C LEU A 176 -0.76 10.56 -17.20
N GLU A 177 -1.96 10.38 -17.74
CA GLU A 177 -2.69 11.47 -18.44
C GLU A 177 -2.90 12.67 -17.52
N ARG A 178 -3.36 12.45 -16.30
CA ARG A 178 -3.56 13.51 -15.29
C ARG A 178 -2.26 14.18 -14.86
N LEU A 179 -1.16 13.45 -14.80
CA LEU A 179 0.17 14.02 -14.54
C LEU A 179 0.70 14.81 -15.75
N GLY A 180 0.18 14.54 -16.96
CA GLY A 180 0.73 15.10 -18.21
C GLY A 180 2.14 14.58 -18.50
N LEU A 181 2.39 13.29 -18.21
CA LEU A 181 3.67 12.60 -18.41
C LEU A 181 3.46 11.33 -19.25
N CYS A 182 4.49 10.90 -19.96
CA CYS A 182 4.50 9.61 -20.63
C CYS A 182 5.07 8.52 -19.72
N ALA A 183 4.79 7.26 -20.05
CA ALA A 183 5.23 6.12 -19.23
C ALA A 183 6.75 6.05 -19.10
N ASP A 184 7.50 6.33 -20.17
CA ASP A 184 8.98 6.32 -20.19
C ASP A 184 9.60 7.34 -19.22
N ASP A 185 8.89 8.41 -18.89
CA ASP A 185 9.31 9.43 -17.92
C ASP A 185 8.93 9.08 -16.47
N CYS A 186 8.27 7.94 -16.23
CA CYS A 186 7.69 7.60 -14.94
C CYS A 186 8.07 6.19 -14.49
N CYS A 187 8.04 6.01 -13.18
CA CYS A 187 8.01 4.68 -12.57
C CYS A 187 6.78 4.55 -11.66
N CYS A 188 6.41 3.32 -11.31
CA CYS A 188 5.46 3.07 -10.24
C CYS A 188 6.09 2.23 -9.13
N VAL A 189 5.54 2.40 -7.92
CA VAL A 189 5.89 1.60 -6.75
C VAL A 189 4.68 0.76 -6.38
N GLU A 190 4.85 -0.54 -6.35
CA GLU A 190 3.83 -1.56 -6.14
C GLU A 190 4.32 -2.63 -5.17
N ASP A 191 3.41 -3.49 -4.69
CA ASP A 191 3.78 -4.66 -3.89
C ASP A 191 3.12 -5.94 -4.39
N SER A 192 1.99 -5.83 -5.08
CA SER A 192 1.10 -6.94 -5.47
C SER A 192 1.31 -7.41 -6.91
N VAL A 193 1.04 -8.71 -7.16
CA VAL A 193 1.10 -9.27 -8.53
C VAL A 193 0.13 -8.56 -9.50
N PRO A 194 -1.14 -8.29 -9.13
CA PRO A 194 -2.03 -7.54 -10.01
C PRO A 194 -1.53 -6.11 -10.30
N GLY A 195 -0.98 -5.44 -9.29
CA GLY A 195 -0.46 -4.08 -9.45
C GLY A 195 0.79 -4.01 -10.32
N ILE A 196 1.76 -4.91 -10.09
CA ILE A 196 2.96 -5.05 -10.94
C ILE A 196 2.54 -5.30 -12.40
N THR A 197 1.59 -6.23 -12.61
CA THR A 197 1.08 -6.53 -13.96
C THR A 197 0.44 -5.31 -14.61
N ALA A 198 -0.36 -4.54 -13.87
CA ALA A 198 -0.99 -3.33 -14.38
C ALA A 198 0.04 -2.24 -14.74
N GLY A 199 1.04 -2.03 -13.88
CA GLY A 199 2.13 -1.08 -14.13
C GLY A 199 2.95 -1.44 -15.38
N LYS A 200 3.32 -2.72 -15.52
CA LYS A 200 4.00 -3.23 -16.71
C LYS A 200 3.16 -3.07 -17.97
N ALA A 201 1.85 -3.38 -17.91
CA ALA A 201 0.94 -3.23 -19.03
C ALA A 201 0.70 -1.76 -19.42
N ALA A 202 0.87 -0.82 -18.49
CA ALA A 202 0.85 0.61 -18.74
C ALA A 202 2.17 1.16 -19.32
N GLY A 203 3.21 0.32 -19.43
CA GLY A 203 4.54 0.69 -19.93
C GLY A 203 5.43 1.38 -18.91
N LEU A 204 5.07 1.37 -17.64
CA LEU A 204 5.87 1.95 -16.56
C LEU A 204 7.06 1.04 -16.17
N THR A 205 8.15 1.65 -15.72
CA THR A 205 9.12 0.94 -14.89
C THR A 205 8.50 0.64 -13.54
N VAL A 206 8.46 -0.63 -13.15
CA VAL A 206 7.83 -1.09 -11.91
C VAL A 206 8.87 -1.44 -10.86
N LEU A 207 8.81 -0.76 -9.73
CA LEU A 207 9.61 -1.01 -8.55
C LEU A 207 8.72 -1.72 -7.52
N ALA A 208 8.99 -2.99 -7.25
CA ALA A 208 8.20 -3.73 -6.27
C ALA A 208 8.77 -3.51 -4.87
N LYS A 209 7.96 -2.98 -3.96
CA LYS A 209 8.28 -3.04 -2.53
C LYS A 209 8.16 -4.50 -2.09
N ARG A 210 9.25 -5.02 -1.52
CA ARG A 210 9.35 -6.43 -1.10
C ARG A 210 8.18 -6.84 -0.20
N GLU A 211 7.55 -7.96 -0.58
CA GLU A 211 6.51 -8.62 0.20
C GLU A 211 6.78 -10.14 0.20
N GLU A 212 7.22 -10.68 1.33
CA GLU A 212 7.60 -12.10 1.47
C GLU A 212 6.59 -12.90 2.29
N ARG A 213 5.68 -12.21 3.00
CA ARG A 213 4.75 -12.84 3.94
C ARG A 213 3.72 -13.74 3.25
N PHE A 214 3.39 -13.44 2.00
CA PHE A 214 2.24 -14.04 1.30
C PHE A 214 2.62 -15.04 0.21
N GLY A 215 3.91 -15.27 -0.02
CA GLY A 215 4.41 -16.35 -0.86
C GLY A 215 4.18 -16.21 -2.36
N PHE A 216 3.78 -15.03 -2.86
CA PHE A 216 3.70 -14.75 -4.30
C PHE A 216 5.03 -14.19 -4.81
N SER A 217 5.32 -14.40 -6.11
CA SER A 217 6.52 -13.85 -6.73
C SER A 217 6.29 -12.42 -7.22
N GLN A 218 7.28 -11.56 -6.97
CA GLN A 218 7.39 -10.21 -7.52
C GLN A 218 8.40 -10.11 -8.69
N ASP A 219 8.87 -11.25 -9.22
CA ASP A 219 9.93 -11.32 -10.25
C ASP A 219 9.57 -10.64 -11.59
N SER A 220 8.29 -10.32 -11.81
CA SER A 220 7.84 -9.58 -12.99
C SER A 220 8.05 -8.06 -12.90
N ALA A 221 8.40 -7.54 -11.72
CA ALA A 221 8.83 -6.15 -11.56
C ALA A 221 10.22 -5.93 -12.20
N ASP A 222 10.54 -4.69 -12.54
CA ASP A 222 11.87 -4.35 -13.06
C ASP A 222 12.92 -4.36 -11.96
N GLU A 223 12.52 -4.08 -10.73
CA GLU A 223 13.38 -4.09 -9.56
C GLU A 223 12.57 -4.32 -8.28
N ILE A 224 13.19 -4.92 -7.27
CA ILE A 224 12.62 -5.07 -5.92
C ILE A 224 13.37 -4.14 -4.98
N ILE A 225 12.64 -3.32 -4.24
CA ILE A 225 13.15 -2.46 -3.17
C ILE A 225 12.69 -3.00 -1.82
N ASP A 226 13.54 -2.94 -0.80
CA ASP A 226 13.21 -3.46 0.53
C ASP A 226 12.29 -2.50 1.29
N GLN A 227 12.50 -1.20 1.13
CA GLN A 227 11.74 -0.15 1.80
C GLN A 227 11.58 1.08 0.89
N ILE A 228 10.58 1.91 1.19
CA ILE A 228 10.28 3.09 0.35
C ILE A 228 11.45 4.06 0.20
N PRO A 229 12.26 4.36 1.23
CA PRO A 229 13.47 5.19 1.07
C PRO A 229 14.51 4.67 0.07
N ASP A 230 14.52 3.37 -0.25
CA ASP A 230 15.45 2.82 -1.23
C ASP A 230 15.24 3.40 -2.64
N LEU A 231 14.04 3.94 -2.89
CA LEU A 231 13.74 4.68 -4.11
C LEU A 231 14.73 5.84 -4.33
N LEU A 232 15.13 6.54 -3.26
CA LEU A 232 16.03 7.69 -3.33
C LEU A 232 17.49 7.33 -3.67
N ARG A 233 17.87 6.05 -3.59
CA ARG A 233 19.22 5.59 -4.02
C ARG A 233 19.47 5.79 -5.52
N ARG A 234 18.43 6.10 -6.30
CA ARG A 234 18.50 6.39 -7.73
C ARG A 234 18.76 7.87 -8.02
N ALA A 235 18.67 8.72 -6.99
CA ALA A 235 18.97 10.13 -7.14
C ALA A 235 20.48 10.32 -7.27
N GLU A 236 20.90 11.06 -8.31
CA GLU A 236 22.29 11.42 -8.55
C GLU A 236 22.48 12.91 -8.32
N PRO A 237 23.69 13.37 -7.95
CA PRO A 237 23.96 14.80 -7.90
C PRO A 237 23.57 15.45 -9.22
N ALA A 238 22.77 16.51 -9.18
CA ALA A 238 22.42 17.27 -10.38
C ALA A 238 23.73 17.80 -10.98
N GLY A 239 24.02 17.41 -12.23
CA GLY A 239 25.30 17.69 -12.86
C GLY A 239 25.64 19.18 -12.82
N VAL A 240 26.88 19.45 -12.47
CA VAL A 240 27.51 20.76 -12.55
C VAL A 240 27.71 21.13 -14.02
#